data_dd9e0c7f311e2d5a97d412ab35240762
#
_entry.id   dd9e0c7f311e2d5a97d412ab35240762
#
_cell.length_a   1.000
_cell.length_b   1.000
_cell.length_c   1.000
_cell.angle_alpha   90.00
_cell.angle_beta   90.00
_cell.angle_gamma   90.00
#
_symmetry.space_group_name_H-M   'P 1'
#
loop_
_entity.id
_entity.type
_entity.pdbx_description
1 polymer ?
#
loop_
_entity_poly.entity_id
_entity_poly.type
_entity_poly.pdbx_seq_one_letter_code
_entity_poly.pdbx_strand_id
1 'polypeptide(L)'
;MEQIFGTRWEQNMKTILISALLLLFFLWYLSFLAARLDRLHHRVETSWANLDGLLQRRAAIALEIAHREFADPASSLLLTSAAYQAREARVQDRSAAETALSSALALLIIDNHGFANPAEQSLLDELKALTAKIRIAIAIHTDAVASTQMVRNKIVIRSFRLAGTAPLPLKYEFESDVL
;
A
#
# COMPACT_ATOMS: atom_id res chain seq x y z
N MET A 1 -58.34 -12.37 38.77
CA MET A 1 -58.07 -11.94 37.39
C MET A 1 -56.90 -10.91 37.31
N GLU A 2 -56.67 -10.11 38.30
CA GLU A 2 -55.59 -9.07 38.30
C GLU A 2 -54.16 -9.63 38.33
N GLN A 3 -53.90 -10.75 39.01
CA GLN A 3 -52.53 -11.30 39.13
C GLN A 3 -51.99 -11.85 37.82
N ILE A 4 -52.81 -12.29 36.88
CA ILE A 4 -52.37 -12.83 35.58
C ILE A 4 -52.00 -11.68 34.62
N PHE A 5 -52.59 -10.52 34.76
CA PHE A 5 -52.26 -9.32 33.99
C PHE A 5 -50.93 -8.72 34.42
N GLY A 6 -50.64 -8.65 35.72
CA GLY A 6 -49.38 -8.10 36.23
C GLY A 6 -48.14 -8.86 35.77
N THR A 7 -48.19 -10.19 35.83
CA THR A 7 -47.06 -11.05 35.40
C THR A 7 -46.74 -10.96 33.91
N ARG A 8 -47.76 -10.78 33.06
CA ARG A 8 -47.59 -10.63 31.61
C ARG A 8 -46.92 -9.29 31.24
N TRP A 9 -47.27 -8.21 31.93
CA TRP A 9 -46.65 -6.90 31.70
C TRP A 9 -45.18 -6.88 32.13
N GLU A 10 -44.85 -7.49 33.26
CA GLU A 10 -43.46 -7.60 33.72
C GLU A 10 -42.62 -8.46 32.80
N GLN A 11 -43.14 -9.56 32.28
CA GLN A 11 -42.43 -10.39 31.31
C GLN A 11 -42.20 -9.66 29.99
N ASN A 12 -43.24 -8.95 29.46
CA ASN A 12 -43.08 -8.15 28.24
C ASN A 12 -42.05 -7.01 28.44
N MET A 13 -42.05 -6.32 29.57
CA MET A 13 -41.05 -5.29 29.84
C MET A 13 -39.64 -5.86 29.90
N LYS A 14 -39.43 -7.01 30.57
CA LYS A 14 -38.12 -7.67 30.60
C LYS A 14 -37.64 -8.09 29.23
N THR A 15 -38.52 -8.67 28.39
CA THR A 15 -38.18 -9.03 27.01
C THR A 15 -37.85 -7.80 26.16
N ILE A 16 -38.58 -6.69 26.28
CA ILE A 16 -38.28 -5.43 25.57
C ILE A 16 -36.92 -4.87 26.01
N LEU A 17 -36.61 -4.85 27.31
CA LEU A 17 -35.35 -4.37 27.84
C LEU A 17 -34.18 -5.22 27.34
N ILE A 18 -34.32 -6.55 27.36
CA ILE A 18 -33.29 -7.47 26.86
C ILE A 18 -33.08 -7.28 25.36
N SER A 19 -34.14 -7.19 24.57
CA SER A 19 -34.04 -6.97 23.12
C SER A 19 -33.41 -5.61 22.79
N ALA A 20 -33.74 -4.56 23.52
CA ALA A 20 -33.15 -3.25 23.39
C ALA A 20 -31.65 -3.28 23.71
N LEU A 21 -31.26 -3.97 24.79
CA LEU A 21 -29.86 -4.13 25.19
C LEU A 21 -29.06 -4.91 24.14
N LEU A 22 -29.62 -5.99 23.61
CA LEU A 22 -29.01 -6.78 22.54
C LEU A 22 -28.85 -5.97 21.25
N LEU A 23 -29.85 -5.15 20.89
CA LEU A 23 -29.77 -4.26 19.73
C LEU A 23 -28.67 -3.21 19.91
N LEU A 24 -28.58 -2.59 21.09
CA LEU A 24 -27.55 -1.61 21.44
C LEU A 24 -26.14 -2.23 21.35
N PHE A 25 -25.97 -3.43 21.90
CA PHE A 25 -24.73 -4.18 21.83
C PHE A 25 -24.35 -4.53 20.39
N PHE A 26 -25.32 -4.91 19.57
CA PHE A 26 -25.13 -5.22 18.17
C PHE A 26 -24.70 -3.98 17.36
N LEU A 27 -25.36 -2.84 17.56
CA LEU A 27 -24.98 -1.57 16.94
C LEU A 27 -23.59 -1.10 17.36
N TRP A 28 -23.26 -1.25 18.63
CA TRP A 28 -21.91 -0.97 19.12
C TRP A 28 -20.86 -1.86 18.47
N TYR A 29 -21.13 -3.16 18.34
CA TYR A 29 -20.26 -4.12 17.65
C TYR A 29 -20.05 -3.77 16.19
N LEU A 30 -21.10 -3.38 15.46
CA LEU A 30 -21.00 -2.94 14.07
C LEU A 30 -20.16 -1.65 13.94
N SER A 31 -20.35 -0.70 14.85
CA SER A 31 -19.56 0.54 14.89
C SER A 31 -18.08 0.24 15.15
N PHE A 32 -17.78 -0.66 16.06
CA PHE A 32 -16.41 -1.11 16.33
C PHE A 32 -15.77 -1.75 15.08
N LEU A 33 -16.54 -2.57 14.37
CA LEU A 33 -16.07 -3.24 13.15
C LEU A 33 -15.81 -2.26 12.01
N ALA A 34 -16.68 -1.24 11.85
CA ALA A 34 -16.50 -0.17 10.88
C ALA A 34 -15.24 0.65 11.18
N ALA A 35 -15.05 1.07 12.43
CA ALA A 35 -13.86 1.82 12.83
C ALA A 35 -12.56 1.01 12.68
N ARG A 36 -12.63 -0.31 12.85
CA ARG A 36 -11.49 -1.20 12.59
C ARG A 36 -11.15 -1.25 11.11
N LEU A 37 -12.15 -1.32 10.24
CA LEU A 37 -11.97 -1.36 8.79
C LEU A 37 -11.39 -0.03 8.27
N ASP A 38 -11.87 1.09 8.78
CA ASP A 38 -11.38 2.43 8.46
C ASP A 38 -9.88 2.57 8.78
N ARG A 39 -9.46 2.12 9.96
CA ARG A 39 -8.03 2.11 10.34
C ARG A 39 -7.17 1.25 9.40
N LEU A 40 -7.72 0.14 8.90
CA LEU A 40 -7.00 -0.71 7.95
C LEU A 40 -6.87 -0.05 6.58
N HIS A 41 -7.91 0.61 6.09
CA HIS A 41 -7.85 1.40 4.87
C HIS A 41 -6.81 2.51 4.98
N HIS A 42 -6.84 3.28 6.05
CA HIS A 42 -5.85 4.34 6.30
C HIS A 42 -4.41 3.80 6.36
N ARG A 43 -4.20 2.61 6.94
CA ARG A 43 -2.89 1.94 6.94
C ARG A 43 -2.43 1.59 5.53
N VAL A 44 -3.32 1.12 4.64
CA VAL A 44 -3.00 0.84 3.23
C VAL A 44 -2.63 2.12 2.51
N GLU A 45 -3.41 3.19 2.65
CA GLU A 45 -3.14 4.49 2.02
C GLU A 45 -1.80 5.07 2.48
N THR A 46 -1.54 5.07 3.79
CA THR A 46 -0.28 5.58 4.35
C THR A 46 0.92 4.76 3.88
N SER A 47 0.81 3.43 3.86
CA SER A 47 1.89 2.56 3.37
C SER A 47 2.14 2.76 1.88
N TRP A 48 1.09 2.99 1.08
CA TRP A 48 1.22 3.32 -0.33
C TRP A 48 1.90 4.68 -0.54
N ALA A 49 1.47 5.72 0.17
CA ALA A 49 2.07 7.05 0.04
C ALA A 49 3.57 7.04 0.40
N ASN A 50 3.96 6.28 1.43
CA ASN A 50 5.36 6.10 1.78
C ASN A 50 6.14 5.37 0.67
N LEU A 51 5.60 4.29 0.12
CA LEU A 51 6.21 3.54 -0.98
C LEU A 51 6.36 4.43 -2.23
N ASP A 52 5.31 5.14 -2.62
CA ASP A 52 5.33 6.05 -3.76
C ASP A 52 6.40 7.15 -3.60
N GLY A 53 6.53 7.73 -2.42
CA GLY A 53 7.59 8.70 -2.12
C GLY A 53 9.00 8.15 -2.31
N LEU A 54 9.24 6.89 -1.90
CA LEU A 54 10.54 6.23 -2.12
C LEU A 54 10.79 5.94 -3.60
N LEU A 55 9.78 5.50 -4.35
CA LEU A 55 9.86 5.25 -5.80
C LEU A 55 10.14 6.55 -6.57
N GLN A 56 9.46 7.64 -6.21
CA GLN A 56 9.72 8.97 -6.80
C GLN A 56 11.17 9.43 -6.53
N ARG A 57 11.69 9.19 -5.32
CA ARG A 57 13.09 9.52 -4.99
C ARG A 57 14.05 8.68 -5.82
N ARG A 58 13.78 7.38 -6.01
CA ARG A 58 14.59 6.49 -6.86
C ARG A 58 14.66 6.98 -8.29
N ALA A 59 13.53 7.35 -8.89
CA ALA A 59 13.49 7.91 -10.24
C ALA A 59 14.24 9.26 -10.33
N ALA A 60 14.20 10.09 -9.29
CA ALA A 60 14.97 11.34 -9.26
C ALA A 60 16.48 11.09 -9.24
N ILE A 61 16.96 10.11 -8.44
CA ILE A 61 18.39 9.72 -8.44
C ILE A 61 18.78 9.14 -9.80
N ALA A 62 17.94 8.32 -10.42
CA ALA A 62 18.18 7.77 -11.75
C ALA A 62 18.34 8.87 -12.81
N LEU A 63 17.52 9.93 -12.75
CA LEU A 63 17.67 11.10 -13.61
C LEU A 63 18.99 11.85 -13.34
N GLU A 64 19.38 12.00 -12.08
CA GLU A 64 20.64 12.61 -11.73
C GLU A 64 21.83 11.81 -12.28
N ILE A 65 21.79 10.48 -12.19
CA ILE A 65 22.79 9.58 -12.77
C ILE A 65 22.81 9.70 -14.29
N ALA A 66 21.67 9.74 -14.95
CA ALA A 66 21.57 9.86 -16.42
C ALA A 66 22.18 11.15 -16.97
N HIS A 67 22.20 12.22 -16.19
CA HIS A 67 22.78 13.52 -16.61
C HIS A 67 24.27 13.67 -16.33
N ARG A 68 24.93 12.65 -15.78
CA ARG A 68 26.37 12.70 -15.53
C ARG A 68 27.17 12.38 -16.80
N GLU A 69 28.34 12.99 -16.92
CA GLU A 69 29.21 12.88 -18.10
C GLU A 69 29.77 11.48 -18.39
N PHE A 70 29.75 10.59 -17.37
CA PHE A 70 30.23 9.21 -17.53
C PHE A 70 29.25 8.29 -18.25
N ALA A 71 27.97 8.65 -18.35
CA ALA A 71 26.98 7.82 -18.99
C ALA A 71 27.08 7.92 -20.52
N ASP A 72 27.10 6.76 -21.20
CA ASP A 72 26.98 6.73 -22.66
C ASP A 72 25.65 7.40 -23.09
N PRO A 73 25.65 8.20 -24.17
CA PRO A 73 24.46 8.93 -24.60
C PRO A 73 23.23 8.05 -24.83
N ALA A 74 23.40 6.82 -25.33
CA ALA A 74 22.29 5.92 -25.55
C ALA A 74 21.71 5.37 -24.24
N SER A 75 22.57 4.95 -23.32
CA SER A 75 22.21 4.48 -21.99
C SER A 75 21.58 5.60 -21.14
N SER A 76 22.12 6.83 -21.26
CA SER A 76 21.56 8.02 -20.62
C SER A 76 20.14 8.33 -21.09
N LEU A 77 19.89 8.28 -22.41
CA LEU A 77 18.57 8.51 -22.98
C LEU A 77 17.57 7.44 -22.54
N LEU A 78 17.99 6.17 -22.55
CA LEU A 78 17.16 5.05 -22.09
C LEU A 78 16.78 5.22 -20.61
N LEU A 79 17.75 5.51 -19.75
CA LEU A 79 17.54 5.72 -18.31
C LEU A 79 16.63 6.92 -18.05
N THR A 80 16.85 8.02 -18.77
CA THR A 80 16.01 9.22 -18.67
C THR A 80 14.56 8.91 -19.03
N SER A 81 14.33 8.21 -20.14
CA SER A 81 12.99 7.80 -20.57
C SER A 81 12.30 6.90 -19.54
N ALA A 82 13.01 5.87 -19.04
CA ALA A 82 12.48 4.95 -18.03
C ALA A 82 12.16 5.67 -16.72
N ALA A 83 13.00 6.60 -16.29
CA ALA A 83 12.78 7.38 -15.05
C ALA A 83 11.55 8.30 -15.16
N TYR A 84 11.33 8.95 -16.28
CA TYR A 84 10.11 9.73 -16.50
C TYR A 84 8.86 8.84 -16.52
N GLN A 85 8.92 7.70 -17.23
CA GLN A 85 7.82 6.73 -17.25
C GLN A 85 7.50 6.24 -15.83
N ALA A 86 8.51 5.92 -15.01
CA ALA A 86 8.31 5.51 -13.63
C ALA A 86 7.67 6.61 -12.77
N ARG A 87 8.03 7.88 -12.98
CA ARG A 87 7.43 9.02 -12.25
C ARG A 87 5.98 9.28 -12.61
N GLU A 88 5.61 9.13 -13.88
CA GLU A 88 4.27 9.43 -14.40
C GLU A 88 3.33 8.22 -14.37
N ALA A 89 3.87 7.02 -14.11
CA ALA A 89 3.10 5.78 -14.12
C ALA A 89 1.94 5.82 -13.12
N ARG A 90 0.76 5.46 -13.60
CA ARG A 90 -0.40 5.24 -12.74
C ARG A 90 -0.17 4.01 -11.85
N VAL A 91 -0.96 3.93 -10.80
CA VAL A 91 -0.92 2.81 -9.85
C VAL A 91 -0.90 1.44 -10.52
N GLN A 92 -1.65 1.27 -11.60
CA GLN A 92 -1.79 0.01 -12.35
C GLN A 92 -0.55 -0.33 -13.17
N ASP A 93 0.13 0.67 -13.71
CA ASP A 93 1.28 0.54 -14.61
C ASP A 93 2.61 0.68 -13.86
N ARG A 94 2.55 1.02 -12.56
CA ARG A 94 3.72 1.33 -11.74
C ARG A 94 4.73 0.18 -11.69
N SER A 95 4.27 -1.06 -11.53
CA SER A 95 5.16 -2.22 -11.45
C SER A 95 5.98 -2.40 -12.74
N ALA A 96 5.33 -2.31 -13.90
CA ALA A 96 6.02 -2.42 -15.19
C ALA A 96 7.02 -1.28 -15.41
N ALA A 97 6.66 -0.04 -15.06
CA ALA A 97 7.52 1.12 -15.19
C ALA A 97 8.75 1.04 -14.25
N GLU A 98 8.58 0.56 -13.03
CA GLU A 98 9.69 0.36 -12.10
C GLU A 98 10.61 -0.78 -12.55
N THR A 99 10.09 -1.84 -13.14
CA THR A 99 10.88 -2.92 -13.75
C THR A 99 11.71 -2.39 -14.93
N ALA A 100 11.12 -1.56 -15.79
CA ALA A 100 11.84 -0.91 -16.89
C ALA A 100 12.96 0.00 -16.37
N LEU A 101 12.69 0.79 -15.32
CA LEU A 101 13.70 1.63 -14.67
C LEU A 101 14.84 0.79 -14.08
N SER A 102 14.53 -0.34 -13.43
CA SER A 102 15.54 -1.26 -12.89
C SER A 102 16.43 -1.83 -13.97
N SER A 103 15.84 -2.26 -15.09
CA SER A 103 16.58 -2.79 -16.23
C SER A 103 17.51 -1.75 -16.86
N ALA A 104 17.04 -0.49 -17.02
CA ALA A 104 17.84 0.61 -17.53
C ALA A 104 19.01 0.96 -16.60
N LEU A 105 18.79 0.97 -15.28
CA LEU A 105 19.84 1.17 -14.28
C LEU A 105 20.88 0.05 -14.33
N ALA A 106 20.45 -1.21 -14.43
CA ALA A 106 21.34 -2.37 -14.48
C ALA A 106 22.25 -2.30 -15.73
N LEU A 107 21.71 -1.96 -16.91
CA LEU A 107 22.50 -1.79 -18.13
C LEU A 107 23.56 -0.71 -17.94
N LEU A 108 23.21 0.45 -17.42
CA LEU A 108 24.14 1.55 -17.20
C LEU A 108 25.25 1.15 -16.19
N ILE A 109 24.94 0.41 -15.15
CA ILE A 109 25.91 -0.05 -14.14
C ILE A 109 26.87 -1.09 -14.73
N ILE A 110 26.39 -1.97 -15.62
CA ILE A 110 27.22 -3.01 -16.28
C ILE A 110 28.19 -2.36 -17.29
N ASP A 111 27.72 -1.41 -18.08
CA ASP A 111 28.52 -0.77 -19.13
C ASP A 111 29.62 0.13 -18.55
N ASN A 112 29.40 0.71 -17.39
CA ASN A 112 30.36 1.59 -16.73
C ASN A 112 31.20 0.82 -15.71
N HIS A 113 32.32 0.27 -16.13
CA HIS A 113 33.29 -0.47 -15.32
C HIS A 113 34.03 0.36 -14.26
N GLY A 114 33.44 1.36 -13.70
CA GLY A 114 34.03 2.09 -12.59
C GLY A 114 33.53 3.52 -12.48
N PHE A 115 32.62 3.71 -11.56
CA PHE A 115 32.38 5.04 -11.02
C PHE A 115 33.66 5.50 -10.31
N ALA A 116 34.51 6.22 -11.03
CA ALA A 116 35.84 6.58 -10.56
C ALA A 116 35.81 7.78 -9.61
N ASN A 117 34.71 8.55 -9.60
CA ASN A 117 34.57 9.76 -8.80
C ASN A 117 33.82 9.46 -7.49
N PRO A 118 34.31 9.94 -6.32
CA PRO A 118 33.62 9.78 -5.04
C PRO A 118 32.15 10.26 -5.03
N ALA A 119 31.82 11.30 -5.80
CA ALA A 119 30.44 11.79 -5.92
C ALA A 119 29.51 10.79 -6.62
N GLU A 120 30.00 10.07 -7.62
CA GLU A 120 29.26 9.03 -8.35
C GLU A 120 29.05 7.80 -7.46
N GLN A 121 30.07 7.40 -6.70
CA GLN A 121 29.94 6.32 -5.72
C GLN A 121 28.91 6.65 -4.67
N SER A 122 28.83 7.89 -4.19
CA SER A 122 27.83 8.35 -3.23
C SER A 122 26.40 8.21 -3.78
N LEU A 123 26.15 8.54 -5.06
CA LEU A 123 24.83 8.37 -5.69
C LEU A 123 24.43 6.89 -5.80
N LEU A 124 25.38 6.02 -6.14
CA LEU A 124 25.13 4.58 -6.18
C LEU A 124 24.82 4.01 -4.80
N ASP A 125 25.54 4.44 -3.78
CA ASP A 125 25.30 3.99 -2.42
C ASP A 125 23.95 4.51 -1.90
N GLU A 126 23.54 5.74 -2.26
CA GLU A 126 22.21 6.25 -1.99
C GLU A 126 21.15 5.40 -2.71
N LEU A 127 21.36 5.06 -3.99
CA LEU A 127 20.45 4.22 -4.75
C LEU A 127 20.29 2.83 -4.12
N LYS A 128 21.39 2.19 -3.73
CA LYS A 128 21.37 0.89 -3.04
C LYS A 128 20.61 0.95 -1.71
N ALA A 129 20.92 1.97 -0.89
CA ALA A 129 20.23 2.17 0.39
C ALA A 129 18.74 2.43 0.19
N LEU A 130 18.37 3.19 -0.84
CA LEU A 130 16.98 3.45 -1.19
C LEU A 130 16.26 2.20 -1.67
N THR A 131 16.89 1.36 -2.48
CA THR A 131 16.36 0.09 -2.93
C THR A 131 16.07 -0.85 -1.76
N ALA A 132 16.95 -0.92 -0.77
CA ALA A 132 16.69 -1.69 0.44
C ALA A 132 15.46 -1.16 1.22
N LYS A 133 15.29 0.16 1.30
CA LYS A 133 14.10 0.79 1.92
C LYS A 133 12.82 0.48 1.12
N ILE A 134 12.89 0.50 -0.21
CA ILE A 134 11.76 0.17 -1.10
C ILE A 134 11.30 -1.27 -0.86
N ARG A 135 12.22 -2.25 -0.76
CA ARG A 135 11.88 -3.64 -0.45
C ARG A 135 11.10 -3.77 0.87
N ILE A 136 11.55 -3.07 1.90
CA ILE A 136 10.85 -3.05 3.19
C ILE A 136 9.47 -2.40 3.06
N ALA A 137 9.37 -1.27 2.34
CA ALA A 137 8.10 -0.56 2.12
C ALA A 137 7.10 -1.42 1.33
N ILE A 138 7.56 -2.18 0.32
CA ILE A 138 6.74 -3.15 -0.42
C ILE A 138 6.20 -4.23 0.53
N ALA A 139 7.04 -4.80 1.39
CA ALA A 139 6.61 -5.81 2.34
C ALA A 139 5.56 -5.28 3.32
N ILE A 140 5.75 -4.06 3.85
CA ILE A 140 4.79 -3.40 4.74
C ILE A 140 3.47 -3.12 4.01
N HIS A 141 3.51 -2.62 2.77
CA HIS A 141 2.30 -2.35 1.98
C HIS A 141 1.56 -3.65 1.68
N THR A 142 2.27 -4.71 1.25
CA THR A 142 1.67 -6.03 0.97
C THR A 142 0.99 -6.62 2.21
N ASP A 143 1.62 -6.50 3.39
CA ASP A 143 1.00 -6.92 4.66
C ASP A 143 -0.26 -6.10 4.99
N ALA A 144 -0.21 -4.78 4.81
CA ALA A 144 -1.36 -3.92 5.03
C ALA A 144 -2.54 -4.28 4.11
N VAL A 145 -2.27 -4.55 2.82
CA VAL A 145 -3.27 -5.00 1.83
C VAL A 145 -3.85 -6.35 2.23
N ALA A 146 -3.00 -7.34 2.55
CA ALA A 146 -3.43 -8.69 2.93
C ALA A 146 -4.30 -8.66 4.19
N SER A 147 -3.90 -7.89 5.21
CA SER A 147 -4.65 -7.71 6.44
C SER A 147 -6.02 -7.09 6.19
N THR A 148 -6.11 -6.09 5.31
CA THR A 148 -7.37 -5.43 4.93
C THR A 148 -8.29 -6.38 4.17
N GLN A 149 -7.76 -7.14 3.20
CA GLN A 149 -8.52 -8.13 2.44
C GLN A 149 -9.07 -9.23 3.34
N MET A 150 -8.27 -9.73 4.28
CA MET A 150 -8.68 -10.76 5.24
C MET A 150 -9.87 -10.29 6.11
N VAL A 151 -9.86 -9.04 6.56
CA VAL A 151 -10.95 -8.47 7.36
C VAL A 151 -12.19 -8.23 6.49
N ARG A 152 -12.03 -7.69 5.28
CA ARG A 152 -13.15 -7.46 4.33
C ARG A 152 -13.88 -8.75 3.95
N ASN A 153 -13.19 -9.88 3.90
CA ASN A 153 -13.78 -11.18 3.55
C ASN A 153 -14.64 -11.78 4.66
N LYS A 154 -14.66 -11.20 5.86
CA LYS A 154 -15.54 -11.68 6.94
C LYS A 154 -17.01 -11.52 6.58
N ILE A 155 -17.81 -12.56 6.84
CA ILE A 155 -19.23 -12.65 6.50
C ILE A 155 -20.00 -11.42 6.99
N VAL A 156 -19.77 -10.98 8.22
CA VAL A 156 -20.44 -9.82 8.83
C VAL A 156 -20.19 -8.55 8.03
N ILE A 157 -18.93 -8.29 7.62
CA ILE A 157 -18.57 -7.09 6.84
C ILE A 157 -19.22 -7.13 5.47
N ARG A 158 -19.25 -8.29 4.83
CA ARG A 158 -19.91 -8.50 3.53
C ARG A 158 -21.42 -8.31 3.61
N SER A 159 -22.08 -8.93 4.61
CA SER A 159 -23.55 -8.89 4.75
C SER A 159 -24.07 -7.48 5.04
N PHE A 160 -23.36 -6.72 5.87
CA PHE A 160 -23.74 -5.35 6.23
C PHE A 160 -23.13 -4.29 5.32
N ARG A 161 -22.39 -4.68 4.26
CA ARG A 161 -21.69 -3.77 3.33
C ARG A 161 -20.86 -2.70 4.03
N LEU A 162 -20.24 -3.02 5.17
CA LEU A 162 -19.48 -2.09 5.99
C LEU A 162 -18.24 -1.52 5.26
N ALA A 163 -17.75 -2.20 4.23
CA ALA A 163 -16.65 -1.73 3.38
C ALA A 163 -17.07 -0.66 2.35
N GLY A 164 -18.37 -0.35 2.24
CA GLY A 164 -18.89 0.58 1.25
C GLY A 164 -18.52 0.20 -0.18
N THR A 165 -18.29 1.21 -1.02
CA THR A 165 -17.84 1.09 -2.43
C THR A 165 -16.33 1.19 -2.60
N ALA A 166 -15.55 1.21 -1.50
CA ALA A 166 -14.09 1.32 -1.57
C ALA A 166 -13.51 0.19 -2.43
N PRO A 167 -12.66 0.50 -3.44
CA PRO A 167 -12.04 -0.50 -4.29
C PRO A 167 -11.19 -1.46 -3.45
N LEU A 168 -11.01 -2.68 -3.96
CA LEU A 168 -10.06 -3.61 -3.34
C LEU A 168 -8.65 -3.02 -3.47
N PRO A 169 -7.86 -3.00 -2.39
CA PRO A 169 -6.48 -2.57 -2.49
C PRO A 169 -5.71 -3.51 -3.42
N LEU A 170 -4.96 -2.92 -4.35
CA LEU A 170 -4.16 -3.65 -5.31
C LEU A 170 -2.91 -4.20 -4.63
N LYS A 171 -2.62 -5.47 -4.89
CA LYS A 171 -1.37 -6.10 -4.48
C LYS A 171 -0.33 -5.84 -5.57
N TYR A 172 0.74 -5.13 -5.22
CA TYR A 172 1.86 -4.92 -6.14
C TYR A 172 2.80 -6.11 -6.10
N GLU A 173 3.00 -6.74 -7.24
CA GLU A 173 4.06 -7.71 -7.46
C GLU A 173 5.19 -6.99 -8.18
N PHE A 174 6.15 -6.51 -7.40
CA PHE A 174 7.41 -6.04 -7.97
C PHE A 174 8.32 -7.25 -8.16
N GLU A 175 8.87 -7.38 -9.33
CA GLU A 175 9.96 -8.32 -9.58
C GLU A 175 11.18 -7.86 -8.77
N SER A 176 11.41 -8.50 -7.61
CA SER A 176 12.36 -8.05 -6.59
C SER A 176 13.82 -8.35 -6.92
N ASP A 177 14.09 -8.99 -8.08
CA ASP A 177 15.40 -9.59 -8.36
C ASP A 177 16.29 -8.77 -9.30
N VAL A 178 15.90 -7.55 -9.66
CA VAL A 178 16.66 -6.76 -10.66
C VAL A 178 17.57 -5.69 -10.05
N LEU A 179 17.78 -5.71 -8.70
CA LEU A 179 18.79 -4.84 -8.07
C LEU A 179 19.54 -5.56 -6.97
#